data_3696f74853cd9ceff54ca7220a62c156
#
_entry.id   3696f74853cd9ceff54ca7220a62c156
#
_cell.length_a   1.000
_cell.length_b   1.000
_cell.length_c   1.000
_cell.angle_alpha   90.00
_cell.angle_beta   90.00
_cell.angle_gamma   90.00
#
_symmetry.space_group_name_H-M   'P 1'
#
loop_
_entity.id
_entity.type
_entity.pdbx_description
1 polymer ?
#
loop_
_entity_poly.entity_id
_entity_poly.type
_entity_poly.pdbx_seq_one_letter_code
_entity_poly.pdbx_strand_id
1 'polypeptide(L)'
;MFRIGEFSKLTQVSIRMLRYYDEVGLLKPARVDKLTGYRLYSVDQIPVIQQIILLRDMEFNVSEIAYALANWDESFIIGLLENKKKEIQTAIRRELEHIAKIDVAIKDIREENLAVHHNVTVKNIPSYKILSLRKVIPNYDREGELWKELFAFIEEERIDIPKGAGNIAIFHDSDRKDADVDVEVGVIVNQLGENKGGFEYRETEAVDTMACVMVYGPFDNIARAYHSFAHWLEQHQQYQLAGLTRQISHKGPFNESDPAYYLTEVQTPVLRNTK
;
A
#
# COMPACT_ATOMS: atom_id res chain seq x y z
N MET A 1 46.48 -1.66 -29.42
CA MET A 1 46.30 -2.79 -28.49
C MET A 1 47.04 -2.49 -27.20
N PHE A 2 46.34 -2.59 -26.08
CA PHE A 2 46.86 -2.28 -24.75
C PHE A 2 46.93 -3.54 -23.91
N ARG A 3 47.98 -3.73 -23.13
CA ARG A 3 47.99 -4.76 -22.07
C ARG A 3 46.93 -4.41 -21.01
N ILE A 4 46.43 -5.40 -20.28
CA ILE A 4 45.41 -5.19 -19.25
C ILE A 4 45.73 -4.09 -18.25
N GLY A 5 47.03 -3.90 -17.86
CA GLY A 5 47.44 -2.84 -16.95
C GLY A 5 47.39 -1.44 -17.57
N GLU A 6 47.69 -1.32 -18.89
CA GLU A 6 47.56 -0.07 -19.62
C GLU A 6 46.12 0.30 -19.85
N PHE A 7 45.28 -0.69 -20.24
CA PHE A 7 43.85 -0.52 -20.42
C PHE A 7 43.16 -0.13 -19.11
N SER A 8 43.56 -0.74 -17.99
CA SER A 8 43.10 -0.38 -16.64
C SER A 8 43.35 1.11 -16.31
N LYS A 9 44.54 1.63 -16.64
CA LYS A 9 44.89 3.04 -16.44
C LYS A 9 44.05 3.97 -17.33
N LEU A 10 43.87 3.61 -18.59
CA LEU A 10 43.09 4.40 -19.55
C LEU A 10 41.63 4.47 -19.22
N THR A 11 41.06 3.38 -18.71
CA THR A 11 39.60 3.26 -18.43
C THR A 11 39.24 3.52 -16.98
N GLN A 12 40.25 3.70 -16.10
CA GLN A 12 40.08 3.85 -14.64
C GLN A 12 39.36 2.65 -14.00
N VAL A 13 39.43 1.47 -14.61
CA VAL A 13 38.87 0.22 -14.12
C VAL A 13 39.99 -0.68 -13.62
N SER A 14 39.85 -1.24 -12.42
CA SER A 14 40.84 -2.11 -11.85
C SER A 14 41.08 -3.37 -12.68
N ILE A 15 42.31 -3.89 -12.69
CA ILE A 15 42.66 -5.15 -13.38
C ILE A 15 41.75 -6.29 -12.89
N ARG A 16 41.39 -6.30 -11.60
CA ARG A 16 40.50 -7.29 -11.02
C ARG A 16 39.09 -7.23 -11.69
N MET A 17 38.57 -6.04 -11.87
CA MET A 17 37.26 -5.84 -12.53
C MET A 17 37.32 -6.21 -14.03
N LEU A 18 38.39 -5.86 -14.72
CA LEU A 18 38.56 -6.26 -16.12
C LEU A 18 38.62 -7.77 -16.29
N ARG A 19 39.25 -8.50 -15.36
CA ARG A 19 39.24 -9.97 -15.35
C ARG A 19 37.85 -10.53 -15.06
N TYR A 20 37.14 -9.93 -14.09
CA TYR A 20 35.78 -10.30 -13.79
C TYR A 20 34.85 -10.10 -15.00
N TYR A 21 34.97 -8.99 -15.72
CA TYR A 21 34.17 -8.75 -16.93
C TYR A 21 34.48 -9.74 -18.05
N ASP A 22 35.72 -10.19 -18.16
CA ASP A 22 36.11 -11.28 -19.07
C ASP A 22 35.47 -12.62 -18.64
N GLU A 23 35.54 -12.95 -17.36
CA GLU A 23 34.96 -14.19 -16.77
C GLU A 23 33.44 -14.27 -16.95
N VAL A 24 32.71 -13.17 -16.67
CA VAL A 24 31.26 -13.11 -16.81
C VAL A 24 30.79 -12.79 -18.23
N GLY A 25 31.70 -12.59 -19.17
CA GLY A 25 31.41 -12.39 -20.58
C GLY A 25 30.98 -10.99 -20.99
N LEU A 26 31.05 -10.00 -20.10
CA LEU A 26 30.69 -8.60 -20.40
C LEU A 26 31.71 -7.89 -21.28
N LEU A 27 33.00 -8.15 -21.08
CA LEU A 27 34.09 -7.55 -21.89
C LEU A 27 35.25 -8.56 -22.03
N LYS A 28 35.29 -9.27 -23.13
CA LYS A 28 36.42 -10.16 -23.45
C LYS A 28 37.59 -9.35 -24.03
N PRO A 29 38.87 -9.75 -23.76
CA PRO A 29 40.00 -9.13 -24.43
C PRO A 29 39.90 -9.32 -25.94
N ALA A 30 40.30 -8.29 -26.70
CA ALA A 30 40.30 -8.36 -28.15
C ALA A 30 41.24 -9.47 -28.68
N ARG A 31 42.29 -9.78 -27.90
CA ARG A 31 43.24 -10.85 -28.18
C ARG A 31 43.88 -11.34 -26.90
N VAL A 32 44.10 -12.64 -26.80
CA VAL A 32 45.00 -13.24 -25.81
C VAL A 32 46.26 -13.70 -26.55
N ASP A 33 47.41 -13.22 -26.12
CA ASP A 33 48.70 -13.62 -26.68
C ASP A 33 48.92 -15.11 -26.37
N LYS A 34 49.11 -15.92 -27.42
CA LYS A 34 49.20 -17.38 -27.27
C LYS A 34 50.51 -17.85 -26.61
N LEU A 35 51.54 -17.04 -26.65
CA LEU A 35 52.84 -17.39 -26.09
C LEU A 35 52.95 -16.97 -24.62
N THR A 36 52.44 -15.79 -24.31
CA THR A 36 52.63 -15.17 -22.97
C THR A 36 51.37 -15.23 -22.11
N GLY A 37 50.20 -15.55 -22.70
CA GLY A 37 48.93 -15.52 -22.03
C GLY A 37 48.40 -14.10 -21.70
N TYR A 38 49.07 -13.05 -22.17
CA TYR A 38 48.67 -11.68 -21.88
C TYR A 38 47.36 -11.31 -22.61
N ARG A 39 46.45 -10.70 -21.84
CA ARG A 39 45.20 -10.10 -22.35
C ARG A 39 45.51 -8.74 -22.98
N LEU A 40 45.09 -8.58 -24.24
CA LEU A 40 45.25 -7.36 -25.03
C LEU A 40 43.86 -6.80 -25.37
N TYR A 41 43.67 -5.52 -25.11
CA TYR A 41 42.44 -4.77 -25.36
C TYR A 41 42.65 -3.74 -26.47
N SER A 42 41.60 -3.46 -27.28
CA SER A 42 41.66 -2.42 -28.32
C SER A 42 41.06 -1.11 -27.82
N VAL A 43 41.36 -0.02 -28.53
CA VAL A 43 40.75 1.29 -28.27
C VAL A 43 39.23 1.27 -28.46
N ASP A 44 38.76 0.45 -29.41
CA ASP A 44 37.33 0.31 -29.71
C ASP A 44 36.52 -0.32 -28.55
N GLN A 45 37.20 -0.91 -27.57
CA GLN A 45 36.57 -1.44 -26.37
C GLN A 45 36.36 -0.40 -25.27
N ILE A 46 36.89 0.82 -25.43
CA ILE A 46 36.73 1.91 -24.45
C ILE A 46 35.24 2.33 -24.35
N PRO A 47 34.51 2.53 -25.44
CA PRO A 47 33.07 2.82 -25.33
C PRO A 47 32.27 1.73 -24.59
N VAL A 48 32.58 0.47 -24.86
CA VAL A 48 31.88 -0.68 -24.22
C VAL A 48 32.13 -0.70 -22.70
N ILE A 49 33.39 -0.47 -22.28
CA ILE A 49 33.65 -0.43 -20.84
C ILE A 49 33.00 0.77 -20.16
N GLN A 50 32.87 1.91 -20.83
CA GLN A 50 32.11 3.06 -20.33
C GLN A 50 30.64 2.76 -20.17
N GLN A 51 30.03 2.03 -21.12
CA GLN A 51 28.64 1.56 -21.03
C GLN A 51 28.44 0.60 -19.85
N ILE A 52 29.37 -0.33 -19.63
CA ILE A 52 29.33 -1.25 -18.48
C ILE A 52 29.38 -0.46 -17.16
N ILE A 53 30.29 0.51 -17.06
CA ILE A 53 30.45 1.35 -15.86
C ILE A 53 29.14 2.14 -15.61
N LEU A 54 28.59 2.78 -16.63
CA LEU A 54 27.35 3.55 -16.54
C LEU A 54 26.21 2.72 -15.93
N LEU A 55 25.98 1.53 -16.48
CA LEU A 55 24.88 0.65 -16.01
C LEU A 55 25.19 0.06 -14.64
N ARG A 56 26.42 -0.34 -14.35
CA ARG A 56 26.84 -0.83 -13.03
C ARG A 56 26.60 0.22 -11.93
N ASP A 57 26.97 1.46 -12.19
CA ASP A 57 26.83 2.55 -11.21
C ASP A 57 25.36 2.92 -10.95
N MET A 58 24.45 2.46 -11.82
CA MET A 58 23.00 2.52 -11.66
C MET A 58 22.40 1.21 -11.11
N GLU A 59 23.24 0.32 -10.55
CA GLU A 59 22.84 -0.93 -9.92
C GLU A 59 22.15 -1.93 -10.84
N PHE A 60 22.48 -1.93 -12.13
CA PHE A 60 22.07 -3.02 -13.01
C PHE A 60 22.93 -4.27 -12.74
N ASN A 61 22.28 -5.43 -12.73
CA ASN A 61 23.00 -6.69 -12.56
C ASN A 61 23.71 -7.12 -13.87
N VAL A 62 24.59 -8.13 -13.77
CA VAL A 62 25.40 -8.59 -14.91
C VAL A 62 24.56 -9.02 -16.10
N SER A 63 23.43 -9.69 -15.87
CA SER A 63 22.54 -10.16 -16.93
C SER A 63 21.85 -9.00 -17.64
N GLU A 64 21.40 -8.01 -16.90
CA GLU A 64 20.80 -6.78 -17.43
C GLU A 64 21.82 -5.96 -18.24
N ILE A 65 23.04 -5.84 -17.74
CA ILE A 65 24.13 -5.17 -18.47
C ILE A 65 24.45 -5.91 -19.77
N ALA A 66 24.56 -7.24 -19.74
CA ALA A 66 24.79 -8.04 -20.94
C ALA A 66 23.69 -7.85 -21.97
N TYR A 67 22.44 -7.85 -21.53
CA TYR A 67 21.27 -7.64 -22.41
C TYR A 67 21.27 -6.23 -23.01
N ALA A 68 21.57 -5.20 -22.19
CA ALA A 68 21.67 -3.83 -22.64
C ALA A 68 22.80 -3.62 -23.68
N LEU A 69 23.96 -4.23 -23.47
CA LEU A 69 25.07 -4.14 -24.42
C LEU A 69 24.74 -4.80 -25.78
N ALA A 70 23.99 -5.91 -25.75
CA ALA A 70 23.57 -6.62 -26.97
C ALA A 70 22.52 -5.85 -27.79
N ASN A 71 21.77 -4.95 -27.17
CA ASN A 71 20.66 -4.20 -27.76
C ASN A 71 20.89 -2.68 -27.61
N TRP A 72 22.12 -2.21 -27.65
CA TRP A 72 22.47 -0.82 -27.39
C TRP A 72 22.00 0.11 -28.51
N ASP A 73 20.81 0.63 -28.33
CA ASP A 73 20.27 1.72 -29.12
C ASP A 73 19.69 2.81 -28.19
N GLU A 74 19.67 4.05 -28.64
CA GLU A 74 19.34 5.21 -27.82
C GLU A 74 17.96 5.09 -27.18
N SER A 75 16.96 4.71 -27.96
CA SER A 75 15.56 4.60 -27.48
C SER A 75 15.40 3.47 -26.45
N PHE A 76 16.04 2.35 -26.69
CA PHE A 76 16.04 1.20 -25.80
C PHE A 76 16.72 1.53 -24.46
N ILE A 77 17.91 2.14 -24.50
CA ILE A 77 18.65 2.50 -23.27
C ILE A 77 17.92 3.56 -22.45
N ILE A 78 17.34 4.57 -23.10
CA ILE A 78 16.50 5.57 -22.41
C ILE A 78 15.33 4.88 -21.71
N GLY A 79 14.61 4.00 -22.40
CA GLY A 79 13.49 3.25 -21.80
C GLY A 79 13.92 2.38 -20.62
N LEU A 80 15.07 1.73 -20.70
CA LEU A 80 15.64 0.92 -19.64
C LEU A 80 15.97 1.78 -18.38
N LEU A 81 16.59 2.94 -18.58
CA LEU A 81 16.91 3.88 -17.51
C LEU A 81 15.68 4.51 -16.87
N GLU A 82 14.66 4.84 -17.67
CA GLU A 82 13.38 5.35 -17.16
C GLU A 82 12.64 4.31 -16.30
N ASN A 83 12.68 3.05 -16.70
CA ASN A 83 12.09 1.97 -15.89
C ASN A 83 12.85 1.80 -14.57
N LYS A 84 14.17 1.78 -14.58
CA LYS A 84 14.99 1.72 -13.37
C LYS A 84 14.70 2.90 -12.43
N LYS A 85 14.58 4.11 -12.98
CA LYS A 85 14.18 5.30 -12.22
C LYS A 85 12.82 5.14 -11.55
N LYS A 86 11.83 4.57 -12.25
CA LYS A 86 10.48 4.31 -11.67
C LYS A 86 10.54 3.28 -10.55
N GLU A 87 11.34 2.22 -10.70
CA GLU A 87 11.56 1.22 -9.65
C GLU A 87 12.13 1.86 -8.37
N ILE A 88 13.19 2.67 -8.52
CA ILE A 88 13.82 3.39 -7.41
C ILE A 88 12.83 4.37 -6.76
N GLN A 89 12.06 5.13 -7.55
CA GLN A 89 11.05 6.04 -7.02
C GLN A 89 9.96 5.31 -6.23
N THR A 90 9.56 4.13 -6.67
CA THR A 90 8.59 3.29 -5.97
C THR A 90 9.16 2.75 -4.65
N ALA A 91 10.42 2.31 -4.66
CA ALA A 91 11.11 1.88 -3.45
C ALA A 91 11.24 3.03 -2.42
N ILE A 92 11.64 4.23 -2.87
CA ILE A 92 11.73 5.42 -2.01
C ILE A 92 10.38 5.73 -1.37
N ARG A 93 9.28 5.70 -2.13
CA ARG A 93 7.93 5.97 -1.60
C ARG A 93 7.58 4.98 -0.49
N ARG A 94 7.82 3.71 -0.70
CA ARG A 94 7.58 2.67 0.30
C ARG A 94 8.40 2.89 1.58
N GLU A 95 9.68 3.24 1.44
CA GLU A 95 10.52 3.49 2.61
C GLU A 95 10.11 4.77 3.37
N LEU A 96 9.63 5.81 2.67
CA LEU A 96 9.07 6.99 3.32
C LEU A 96 7.79 6.68 4.11
N GLU A 97 6.94 5.79 3.60
CA GLU A 97 5.76 5.30 4.32
C GLU A 97 6.17 4.52 5.59
N HIS A 98 7.23 3.70 5.51
CA HIS A 98 7.77 3.01 6.69
C HIS A 98 8.30 4.00 7.75
N ILE A 99 9.04 5.03 7.33
CA ILE A 99 9.54 6.08 8.23
C ILE A 99 8.36 6.78 8.93
N ALA A 100 7.33 7.16 8.18
CA ALA A 100 6.14 7.79 8.76
C ALA A 100 5.46 6.90 9.82
N LYS A 101 5.36 5.58 9.59
CA LYS A 101 4.83 4.62 10.58
C LYS A 101 5.71 4.56 11.84
N ILE A 102 7.03 4.59 11.69
CA ILE A 102 7.98 4.62 12.80
C ILE A 102 7.83 5.91 13.61
N ASP A 103 7.71 7.06 12.94
CA ASP A 103 7.54 8.36 13.61
C ASP A 103 6.25 8.40 14.43
N VAL A 104 5.15 7.86 13.91
CA VAL A 104 3.88 7.70 14.65
C VAL A 104 4.10 6.82 15.88
N ALA A 105 4.75 5.67 15.74
CA ALA A 105 5.02 4.75 16.85
C ALA A 105 5.90 5.42 17.94
N ILE A 106 6.93 6.17 17.55
CA ILE A 106 7.79 6.93 18.47
C ILE A 106 6.97 7.97 19.23
N LYS A 107 6.10 8.71 18.51
CA LYS A 107 5.21 9.70 19.12
C LYS A 107 4.28 9.05 20.15
N ASP A 108 3.64 7.95 19.80
CA ASP A 108 2.73 7.22 20.66
C ASP A 108 3.42 6.71 21.94
N ILE A 109 4.65 6.20 21.82
CA ILE A 109 5.44 5.73 22.97
C ILE A 109 5.84 6.92 23.89
N ARG A 110 6.27 8.05 23.31
CA ARG A 110 6.71 9.22 24.08
C ARG A 110 5.57 9.93 24.82
N GLU A 111 4.38 9.93 24.22
CA GLU A 111 3.22 10.62 24.80
C GLU A 111 2.43 9.73 25.74
N GLU A 112 2.93 8.51 26.07
CA GLU A 112 2.21 7.48 26.85
C GLU A 112 0.80 7.19 26.32
N ASN A 113 0.56 7.52 25.03
CA ASN A 113 -0.73 7.38 24.35
C ASN A 113 -1.16 5.93 24.10
N LEU A 114 -0.37 4.95 24.56
CA LEU A 114 -0.74 3.53 24.53
C LEU A 114 -2.00 3.23 25.39
N ALA A 115 -2.43 4.17 26.21
CA ALA A 115 -3.58 4.04 27.10
C ALA A 115 -4.72 5.02 26.80
N VAL A 116 -4.90 5.46 25.55
CA VAL A 116 -6.12 6.21 25.20
C VAL A 116 -7.28 5.22 25.20
N HIS A 117 -7.91 5.07 26.36
CA HIS A 117 -9.17 4.37 26.50
C HIS A 117 -10.26 5.21 25.84
N HIS A 118 -10.63 4.89 24.61
CA HIS A 118 -11.83 5.46 24.03
C HIS A 118 -13.04 5.01 24.84
N ASN A 119 -13.93 5.94 25.14
CA ASN A 119 -15.14 5.62 25.90
C ASN A 119 -16.07 4.76 25.03
N VAL A 120 -16.29 3.50 25.41
CA VAL A 120 -17.24 2.62 24.75
C VAL A 120 -18.64 2.95 25.23
N THR A 121 -19.54 3.25 24.30
CA THR A 121 -20.96 3.49 24.57
C THR A 121 -21.77 2.37 23.95
N VAL A 122 -22.82 1.93 24.67
CA VAL A 122 -23.76 0.93 24.16
C VAL A 122 -25.06 1.61 23.78
N LYS A 123 -25.51 1.42 22.53
CA LYS A 123 -26.74 2.04 22.04
C LYS A 123 -27.49 1.13 21.06
N ASN A 124 -28.76 1.41 20.86
CA ASN A 124 -29.55 0.80 19.76
C ASN A 124 -29.22 1.55 18.48
N ILE A 125 -29.00 0.79 17.40
CA ILE A 125 -28.76 1.32 16.06
C ILE A 125 -29.89 0.86 15.15
N PRO A 126 -30.65 1.80 14.55
CA PRO A 126 -31.72 1.45 13.65
C PRO A 126 -31.19 0.86 12.32
N SER A 127 -32.06 0.28 11.55
CA SER A 127 -31.81 -0.05 10.15
C SER A 127 -31.56 1.24 9.36
N TYR A 128 -30.55 1.20 8.49
CA TYR A 128 -30.26 2.26 7.52
C TYR A 128 -30.52 1.77 6.10
N LYS A 129 -31.16 2.60 5.30
CA LYS A 129 -31.19 2.40 3.85
C LYS A 129 -29.85 2.84 3.29
N ILE A 130 -29.19 1.97 2.57
CA ILE A 130 -27.88 2.26 1.99
C ILE A 130 -27.88 1.93 0.49
N LEU A 131 -27.08 2.67 -0.25
CA LEU A 131 -26.56 2.24 -1.54
C LEU A 131 -25.14 1.76 -1.30
N SER A 132 -24.84 0.53 -1.67
CA SER A 132 -23.57 -0.13 -1.34
C SER A 132 -22.93 -0.83 -2.52
N LEU A 133 -21.62 -1.08 -2.37
CA LEU A 133 -20.79 -1.90 -3.24
C LEU A 133 -20.01 -2.87 -2.34
N ARG A 134 -20.20 -4.19 -2.55
CA ARG A 134 -19.48 -5.24 -1.83
C ARG A 134 -18.53 -5.97 -2.77
N LYS A 135 -17.28 -6.10 -2.37
CA LYS A 135 -16.25 -6.86 -3.10
C LYS A 135 -15.26 -7.50 -2.15
N VAL A 136 -14.64 -8.58 -2.63
CA VAL A 136 -13.42 -9.11 -2.03
C VAL A 136 -12.24 -8.31 -2.56
N ILE A 137 -11.47 -7.70 -1.66
CA ILE A 137 -10.29 -6.88 -1.97
C ILE A 137 -9.02 -7.58 -1.47
N PRO A 138 -7.86 -7.32 -2.11
CA PRO A 138 -6.60 -7.98 -1.73
C PRO A 138 -6.19 -7.77 -0.27
N ASN A 139 -6.43 -6.58 0.28
CA ASN A 139 -6.15 -6.22 1.67
C ASN A 139 -6.91 -4.94 2.03
N TYR A 140 -6.90 -4.54 3.31
CA TYR A 140 -7.62 -3.35 3.82
C TYR A 140 -7.15 -2.03 3.19
N ASP A 141 -5.89 -1.93 2.72
CA ASP A 141 -5.36 -0.71 2.09
C ASP A 141 -6.06 -0.40 0.74
N ARG A 142 -6.74 -1.39 0.17
CA ARG A 142 -7.48 -1.24 -1.09
C ARG A 142 -8.95 -0.82 -0.92
N GLU A 143 -9.44 -0.65 0.30
CA GLU A 143 -10.81 -0.17 0.56
C GLU A 143 -11.10 1.15 -0.15
N GLY A 144 -10.12 2.05 -0.23
CA GLY A 144 -10.24 3.32 -0.94
C GLY A 144 -10.61 3.21 -2.44
N GLU A 145 -10.36 2.06 -3.06
CA GLU A 145 -10.75 1.81 -4.47
C GLU A 145 -12.26 1.59 -4.58
N LEU A 146 -12.87 0.88 -3.61
CA LEU A 146 -14.32 0.68 -3.56
C LEU A 146 -15.05 2.02 -3.37
N TRP A 147 -14.54 2.87 -2.50
CA TRP A 147 -15.10 4.22 -2.28
C TRP A 147 -15.08 5.06 -3.55
N LYS A 148 -13.97 5.04 -4.30
CA LYS A 148 -13.88 5.76 -5.58
C LYS A 148 -14.90 5.25 -6.60
N GLU A 149 -15.07 3.93 -6.69
CA GLU A 149 -16.02 3.30 -7.60
C GLU A 149 -17.46 3.65 -7.22
N LEU A 150 -17.80 3.58 -5.93
CA LEU A 150 -19.12 3.93 -5.42
C LEU A 150 -19.46 5.42 -5.67
N PHE A 151 -18.52 6.34 -5.38
CA PHE A 151 -18.78 7.76 -5.62
C PHE A 151 -18.85 8.11 -7.11
N ALA A 152 -18.07 7.46 -7.98
CA ALA A 152 -18.20 7.62 -9.42
C ALA A 152 -19.58 7.18 -9.92
N PHE A 153 -20.11 6.05 -9.43
CA PHE A 153 -21.46 5.60 -9.75
C PHE A 153 -22.55 6.58 -9.26
N ILE A 154 -22.41 7.11 -8.03
CA ILE A 154 -23.33 8.11 -7.47
C ILE A 154 -23.37 9.37 -8.35
N GLU A 155 -22.22 9.82 -8.83
CA GLU A 155 -22.10 11.00 -9.69
C GLU A 155 -22.71 10.72 -11.08
N GLU A 156 -22.38 9.58 -11.69
CA GLU A 156 -22.89 9.17 -13.00
C GLU A 156 -24.42 9.06 -13.03
N GLU A 157 -24.99 8.37 -12.03
CA GLU A 157 -26.44 8.16 -11.91
C GLU A 157 -27.18 9.34 -11.25
N ARG A 158 -26.44 10.39 -10.83
CA ARG A 158 -26.98 11.60 -10.18
C ARG A 158 -27.85 11.30 -8.95
N ILE A 159 -27.35 10.38 -8.13
CA ILE A 159 -28.07 9.93 -6.93
C ILE A 159 -27.98 11.03 -5.86
N ASP A 160 -29.15 11.40 -5.32
CA ASP A 160 -29.21 12.40 -4.25
C ASP A 160 -28.84 11.79 -2.91
N ILE A 161 -27.72 12.26 -2.35
CA ILE A 161 -27.23 11.85 -1.05
C ILE A 161 -27.60 12.91 -0.02
N PRO A 162 -28.27 12.52 1.10
CA PRO A 162 -28.64 13.47 2.14
C PRO A 162 -27.42 14.19 2.71
N LYS A 163 -27.56 15.48 3.00
CA LYS A 163 -26.49 16.25 3.67
C LYS A 163 -26.20 15.65 5.04
N GLY A 164 -24.92 15.32 5.28
CA GLY A 164 -24.51 14.68 6.53
C GLY A 164 -24.81 13.18 6.61
N ALA A 165 -25.19 12.55 5.51
CA ALA A 165 -25.29 11.11 5.43
C ALA A 165 -23.94 10.48 5.82
N GLY A 166 -23.97 9.47 6.69
CA GLY A 166 -22.78 8.71 7.06
C GLY A 166 -22.32 7.79 5.94
N ASN A 167 -21.03 7.69 5.76
CA ASN A 167 -20.41 6.68 4.93
C ASN A 167 -20.13 5.45 5.80
N ILE A 168 -20.59 4.28 5.38
CA ILE A 168 -20.51 3.05 6.15
C ILE A 168 -19.61 2.03 5.44
N ALA A 169 -18.68 1.44 6.19
CA ALA A 169 -17.95 0.25 5.77
C ALA A 169 -18.33 -0.92 6.67
N ILE A 170 -18.66 -2.06 6.07
CA ILE A 170 -19.06 -3.31 6.76
C ILE A 170 -18.06 -4.40 6.38
N PHE A 171 -17.47 -5.05 7.37
CA PHE A 171 -16.52 -6.13 7.18
C PHE A 171 -17.25 -7.45 7.38
N HIS A 172 -17.35 -8.25 6.31
CA HIS A 172 -18.16 -9.46 6.26
C HIS A 172 -17.40 -10.73 6.72
N ASP A 173 -16.11 -10.64 6.89
CA ASP A 173 -15.31 -11.73 7.41
C ASP A 173 -15.54 -11.93 8.92
N SER A 174 -15.60 -13.19 9.36
CA SER A 174 -15.77 -13.56 10.77
C SER A 174 -14.55 -13.27 11.65
N ASP A 175 -13.38 -13.19 11.00
CA ASP A 175 -12.07 -12.96 11.60
C ASP A 175 -11.26 -11.98 10.74
N ARG A 176 -10.17 -11.44 11.29
CA ARG A 176 -9.29 -10.56 10.55
C ARG A 176 -8.45 -11.38 9.57
N LYS A 177 -8.53 -11.04 8.30
CA LYS A 177 -7.75 -11.68 7.23
C LYS A 177 -6.54 -10.83 6.82
N ASP A 178 -5.49 -11.50 6.36
CA ASP A 178 -4.32 -10.85 5.76
C ASP A 178 -4.51 -10.57 4.26
N ALA A 179 -5.40 -11.33 3.60
CA ALA A 179 -5.71 -11.22 2.19
C ALA A 179 -7.16 -11.64 1.90
N ASP A 180 -7.67 -11.27 0.72
CA ASP A 180 -9.03 -11.60 0.24
C ASP A 180 -10.12 -11.17 1.23
N VAL A 181 -10.06 -9.89 1.63
CA VAL A 181 -10.97 -9.28 2.62
C VAL A 181 -12.30 -8.96 1.97
N ASP A 182 -13.39 -9.43 2.56
CA ASP A 182 -14.77 -9.18 2.08
C ASP A 182 -15.33 -7.91 2.71
N VAL A 183 -15.34 -6.83 1.93
CA VAL A 183 -15.72 -5.49 2.39
C VAL A 183 -16.89 -4.96 1.57
N GLU A 184 -17.83 -4.35 2.26
CA GLU A 184 -18.94 -3.59 1.69
C GLU A 184 -18.79 -2.13 2.12
N VAL A 185 -18.75 -1.24 1.15
CA VAL A 185 -18.80 0.21 1.37
C VAL A 185 -20.15 0.75 0.92
N GLY A 186 -20.72 1.70 1.65
CA GLY A 186 -22.02 2.24 1.33
C GLY A 186 -22.24 3.66 1.84
N VAL A 187 -23.22 4.33 1.26
CA VAL A 187 -23.72 5.63 1.68
C VAL A 187 -25.17 5.51 2.15
N ILE A 188 -25.52 6.24 3.20
CA ILE A 188 -26.90 6.27 3.68
C ILE A 188 -27.74 7.09 2.71
N VAL A 189 -28.88 6.55 2.28
CA VAL A 189 -29.82 7.16 1.35
C VAL A 189 -31.21 7.33 1.95
N ASN A 190 -32.01 8.27 1.43
CA ASN A 190 -33.38 8.48 1.89
C ASN A 190 -34.31 7.37 1.40
N GLN A 191 -34.11 6.87 0.19
CA GLN A 191 -34.97 5.89 -0.46
C GLN A 191 -34.12 4.81 -1.16
N LEU A 192 -34.67 3.62 -1.23
CA LEU A 192 -34.12 2.54 -2.01
C LEU A 192 -34.40 2.77 -3.49
N GLY A 193 -33.39 2.55 -4.34
CA GLY A 193 -33.47 2.60 -5.80
C GLY A 193 -33.36 1.21 -6.42
N GLU A 194 -33.08 1.15 -7.71
CA GLU A 194 -32.90 -0.09 -8.45
C GLU A 194 -31.42 -0.51 -8.42
N ASN A 195 -31.18 -1.81 -8.20
CA ASN A 195 -29.84 -2.38 -8.21
C ASN A 195 -29.28 -2.40 -9.63
N LYS A 196 -28.02 -1.97 -9.81
CA LYS A 196 -27.39 -1.85 -11.13
C LYS A 196 -25.89 -2.07 -11.05
N GLY A 197 -25.32 -2.86 -11.93
CA GLY A 197 -23.85 -2.96 -12.13
C GLY A 197 -23.06 -3.44 -10.92
N GLY A 198 -23.66 -4.20 -10.00
CA GLY A 198 -23.01 -4.64 -8.75
C GLY A 198 -23.22 -3.68 -7.57
N PHE A 199 -23.88 -2.53 -7.81
CA PHE A 199 -24.33 -1.64 -6.75
C PHE A 199 -25.72 -2.05 -6.27
N GLU A 200 -25.89 -2.09 -4.95
CA GLU A 200 -27.08 -2.61 -4.30
C GLU A 200 -27.71 -1.60 -3.34
N TYR A 201 -29.02 -1.39 -3.50
CA TYR A 201 -29.81 -0.67 -2.52
C TYR A 201 -30.43 -1.69 -1.55
N ARG A 202 -30.11 -1.56 -0.28
CA ARG A 202 -30.63 -2.45 0.77
C ARG A 202 -30.79 -1.74 2.11
N GLU A 203 -31.43 -2.41 3.02
CA GLU A 203 -31.47 -2.00 4.42
C GLU A 203 -30.42 -2.78 5.21
N THR A 204 -29.72 -2.09 6.11
CA THR A 204 -28.85 -2.76 7.09
C THR A 204 -29.71 -3.36 8.19
N GLU A 205 -29.21 -4.37 8.87
CA GLU A 205 -29.90 -4.90 10.06
C GLU A 205 -29.89 -3.87 11.18
N ALA A 206 -31.04 -3.73 11.87
CA ALA A 206 -31.09 -3.02 13.14
C ALA A 206 -30.39 -3.84 14.23
N VAL A 207 -29.69 -3.16 15.12
CA VAL A 207 -28.94 -3.82 16.19
C VAL A 207 -29.34 -3.19 17.54
N ASP A 208 -29.99 -3.98 18.38
CA ASP A 208 -30.48 -3.51 19.67
C ASP A 208 -29.36 -3.15 20.63
N THR A 209 -28.24 -3.83 20.56
CA THR A 209 -27.11 -3.62 21.45
C THR A 209 -25.81 -3.49 20.64
N MET A 210 -25.44 -2.26 20.32
CA MET A 210 -24.25 -1.93 19.57
C MET A 210 -23.25 -1.23 20.50
N ALA A 211 -22.07 -1.82 20.68
CA ALA A 211 -20.95 -1.18 21.31
C ALA A 211 -20.25 -0.25 20.31
N CYS A 212 -20.14 1.03 20.62
CA CYS A 212 -19.68 2.08 19.73
C CYS A 212 -18.52 2.84 20.35
N VAL A 213 -17.51 3.15 19.53
CA VAL A 213 -16.34 3.96 19.89
C VAL A 213 -16.14 5.06 18.87
N MET A 214 -16.03 6.30 19.34
CA MET A 214 -15.66 7.44 18.49
C MET A 214 -14.15 7.56 18.40
N VAL A 215 -13.62 7.56 17.20
CA VAL A 215 -12.19 7.66 16.88
C VAL A 215 -11.95 8.99 16.18
N TYR A 216 -11.09 9.82 16.78
CA TYR A 216 -10.66 11.11 16.22
C TYR A 216 -9.31 10.96 15.53
N GLY A 217 -9.12 11.71 14.44
CA GLY A 217 -7.87 11.71 13.68
C GLY A 217 -7.82 10.66 12.57
N PRO A 218 -6.62 10.39 12.03
CA PRO A 218 -6.43 9.52 10.87
C PRO A 218 -6.93 8.09 11.11
N PHE A 219 -7.25 7.38 10.04
CA PHE A 219 -7.76 6.01 10.11
C PHE A 219 -6.82 5.02 10.82
N ASP A 220 -5.53 5.31 10.89
CA ASP A 220 -4.56 4.53 11.68
C ASP A 220 -4.93 4.45 13.18
N ASN A 221 -5.69 5.41 13.69
CA ASN A 221 -6.18 5.41 15.06
C ASN A 221 -7.28 4.37 15.32
N ILE A 222 -7.92 3.82 14.27
CA ILE A 222 -9.01 2.82 14.40
C ILE A 222 -8.52 1.56 15.12
N ALA A 223 -7.28 1.14 14.91
CA ALA A 223 -6.72 -0.01 15.60
C ALA A 223 -6.80 0.12 17.13
N ARG A 224 -6.68 1.34 17.66
CA ARG A 224 -6.78 1.63 19.11
C ARG A 224 -8.20 1.45 19.66
N ALA A 225 -9.23 1.65 18.81
CA ALA A 225 -10.61 1.42 19.22
C ALA A 225 -10.86 -0.04 19.59
N TYR A 226 -10.26 -0.97 18.87
CA TYR A 226 -10.39 -2.40 19.16
C TYR A 226 -9.74 -2.78 20.50
N HIS A 227 -8.65 -2.13 20.89
CA HIS A 227 -8.08 -2.28 22.26
C HIS A 227 -9.06 -1.78 23.31
N SER A 228 -9.72 -0.66 23.07
CA SER A 228 -10.74 -0.12 23.99
C SER A 228 -11.95 -1.04 24.09
N PHE A 229 -12.39 -1.66 23.01
CA PHE A 229 -13.44 -2.69 23.04
C PHE A 229 -13.01 -3.92 23.83
N ALA A 230 -11.79 -4.42 23.63
CA ALA A 230 -11.29 -5.59 24.35
C ALA A 230 -11.26 -5.32 25.85
N HIS A 231 -10.72 -4.18 26.28
CA HIS A 231 -10.69 -3.78 27.70
C HIS A 231 -12.09 -3.57 28.28
N TRP A 232 -13.00 -2.95 27.49
CA TRP A 232 -14.39 -2.78 27.91
C TRP A 232 -15.10 -4.11 28.10
N LEU A 233 -14.91 -5.08 27.19
CA LEU A 233 -15.50 -6.42 27.30
C LEU A 233 -14.97 -7.18 28.50
N GLU A 234 -13.69 -7.03 28.86
CA GLU A 234 -13.09 -7.63 30.05
C GLU A 234 -13.76 -7.10 31.32
N GLN A 235 -14.12 -5.81 31.36
CA GLN A 235 -14.82 -5.18 32.48
C GLN A 235 -16.33 -5.45 32.50
N HIS A 236 -16.92 -5.83 31.35
CA HIS A 236 -18.36 -6.00 31.14
C HIS A 236 -18.69 -7.41 30.67
N GLN A 237 -18.34 -8.41 31.47
CA GLN A 237 -18.48 -9.85 31.15
C GLN A 237 -19.91 -10.31 30.83
N GLN A 238 -20.94 -9.46 31.08
CA GLN A 238 -22.31 -9.72 30.64
C GLN A 238 -22.49 -9.53 29.13
N TYR A 239 -21.49 -9.07 28.39
CA TYR A 239 -21.53 -8.90 26.95
C TYR A 239 -20.51 -9.80 26.27
N GLN A 240 -20.83 -10.25 25.08
CA GLN A 240 -19.95 -10.93 24.15
C GLN A 240 -20.07 -10.36 22.74
N LEU A 241 -19.01 -10.43 21.94
CA LEU A 241 -19.03 -9.97 20.56
C LEU A 241 -20.02 -10.80 19.74
N ALA A 242 -20.75 -10.12 18.85
CA ALA A 242 -21.73 -10.73 17.97
C ALA A 242 -21.83 -9.95 16.65
N GLY A 243 -22.06 -10.65 15.56
CA GLY A 243 -22.29 -10.04 14.25
C GLY A 243 -21.07 -9.34 13.65
N LEU A 244 -21.34 -8.56 12.60
CA LEU A 244 -20.33 -7.92 11.78
C LEU A 244 -19.95 -6.55 12.34
N THR A 245 -18.64 -6.28 12.40
CA THR A 245 -18.13 -4.96 12.72
C THR A 245 -18.31 -4.01 11.54
N ARG A 246 -18.69 -2.77 11.85
CA ARG A 246 -18.85 -1.71 10.86
C ARG A 246 -18.23 -0.40 11.34
N GLN A 247 -17.92 0.46 10.39
CA GLN A 247 -17.35 1.78 10.63
C GLN A 247 -18.23 2.82 9.95
N ILE A 248 -18.60 3.88 10.67
CA ILE A 248 -19.31 5.03 10.13
C ILE A 248 -18.36 6.21 10.10
N SER A 249 -18.00 6.67 8.90
CA SER A 249 -17.20 7.88 8.75
C SER A 249 -18.10 9.10 8.74
N HIS A 250 -18.07 9.88 9.82
CA HIS A 250 -18.77 11.16 9.93
C HIS A 250 -17.98 12.29 9.28
N LYS A 251 -16.65 12.24 9.42
CA LYS A 251 -15.70 13.10 8.72
C LYS A 251 -14.58 12.23 8.14
N GLY A 252 -14.25 12.48 6.90
CA GLY A 252 -13.23 11.72 6.17
C GLY A 252 -12.85 12.43 4.87
N PRO A 253 -12.08 11.81 3.98
CA PRO A 253 -11.57 12.43 2.75
C PRO A 253 -12.66 13.04 1.84
N PHE A 254 -13.90 12.67 2.04
CA PHE A 254 -15.06 13.15 1.26
C PHE A 254 -15.60 14.51 1.73
N ASN A 255 -15.30 14.95 2.96
CA ASN A 255 -15.80 16.20 3.54
C ASN A 255 -14.81 16.93 4.46
N GLU A 256 -13.61 16.36 4.69
CA GLU A 256 -12.55 16.92 5.51
C GLU A 256 -11.19 16.64 4.83
N SER A 257 -10.42 17.68 4.60
CA SER A 257 -9.14 17.59 3.90
C SER A 257 -7.96 17.20 4.81
N ASP A 258 -8.06 17.56 6.10
CA ASP A 258 -7.01 17.28 7.08
C ASP A 258 -7.34 16.01 7.87
N PRO A 259 -6.54 14.94 7.74
CA PRO A 259 -6.76 13.69 8.46
C PRO A 259 -6.79 13.85 9.99
N ALA A 260 -6.18 14.89 10.55
CA ALA A 260 -6.22 15.16 11.98
C ALA A 260 -7.64 15.42 12.51
N TYR A 261 -8.57 15.83 11.65
CA TYR A 261 -9.96 16.14 11.99
C TYR A 261 -10.95 15.06 11.53
N TYR A 262 -10.49 13.92 11.06
CA TYR A 262 -11.39 12.80 10.74
C TYR A 262 -12.14 12.34 11.99
N LEU A 263 -13.32 11.80 11.77
CA LEU A 263 -14.18 11.28 12.83
C LEU A 263 -14.85 10.00 12.34
N THR A 264 -14.44 8.89 12.91
CA THR A 264 -14.97 7.56 12.60
C THR A 264 -15.61 6.94 13.83
N GLU A 265 -16.80 6.42 13.69
CA GLU A 265 -17.45 5.61 14.70
C GLU A 265 -17.24 4.13 14.37
N VAL A 266 -16.51 3.42 15.20
CA VAL A 266 -16.38 1.96 15.10
C VAL A 266 -17.52 1.32 15.89
N GLN A 267 -18.27 0.46 15.24
CA GLN A 267 -19.46 -0.20 15.77
C GLN A 267 -19.28 -1.71 15.74
N THR A 268 -19.46 -2.35 16.88
CA THR A 268 -19.42 -3.80 17.02
C THR A 268 -20.66 -4.29 17.74
N PRO A 269 -21.50 -5.14 17.12
CA PRO A 269 -22.64 -5.73 17.80
C PRO A 269 -22.20 -6.56 18.99
N VAL A 270 -22.94 -6.47 20.10
CA VAL A 270 -22.70 -7.30 21.28
C VAL A 270 -24.01 -7.95 21.72
N LEU A 271 -23.94 -9.18 22.22
CA LEU A 271 -25.04 -9.86 22.84
C LEU A 271 -24.88 -9.87 24.35
N ARG A 272 -25.97 -9.68 25.06
CA ARG A 272 -26.00 -9.83 26.50
C ARG A 272 -26.09 -11.29 26.85
N ASN A 273 -25.13 -11.80 27.63
CA ASN A 273 -25.17 -13.15 28.13
C ASN A 273 -26.42 -13.32 29.03
N THR A 274 -27.40 -14.04 28.57
CA THR A 274 -28.52 -14.53 29.42
C THR A 274 -27.96 -15.66 30.28
N LYS A 275 -27.70 -15.36 31.55
CA LYS A 275 -27.50 -16.42 32.56
C LYS A 275 -28.80 -17.13 32.83
#